data_c8a6bc43a2f7efa9504488c8ea72bd92
#
_entry.id   c8a6bc43a2f7efa9504488c8ea72bd92
#
_cell.length_a   1.000
_cell.length_b   1.000
_cell.length_c   1.000
_cell.angle_alpha   90.00
_cell.angle_beta   90.00
_cell.angle_gamma   90.00
#
_symmetry.space_group_name_H-M   'P 1'
#
loop_
_entity.id
_entity.type
_entity.pdbx_description
1 polymer ?
#
loop_
_entity_poly.entity_id
_entity_poly.type
_entity_poly.pdbx_seq_one_letter_code
_entity_poly.pdbx_strand_id
1 'polypeptide(L)'
;MQKKKIESIFVIGKRWFDKVNGNTYHSVEIFIDGVMVKNIGMTYGYEDCYIQTAMEWLFDNGYVTEKYSPSRYFRENGINFNSRAYDVSRKRDL
;
A
#
# COMPACT_ATOMS: atom_id res chain seq x y z
N MET A 1 7.20 -5.13 -25.78
CA MET A 1 7.96 -4.30 -24.84
C MET A 1 8.21 -5.05 -23.55
N GLN A 2 9.44 -5.22 -23.18
CA GLN A 2 9.74 -5.89 -21.92
C GLN A 2 9.43 -4.98 -20.75
N LYS A 3 8.73 -5.51 -19.76
CA LYS A 3 8.57 -4.80 -18.50
C LYS A 3 9.91 -4.74 -17.79
N LYS A 4 10.28 -3.57 -17.32
CA LYS A 4 11.46 -3.40 -16.51
C LYS A 4 11.26 -4.19 -15.21
N LYS A 5 12.30 -4.91 -14.78
CA LYS A 5 12.26 -5.64 -13.53
C LYS A 5 12.11 -4.65 -12.36
N ILE A 6 11.15 -4.91 -11.48
CA ILE A 6 10.97 -4.12 -10.28
C ILE A 6 11.98 -4.59 -9.22
N GLU A 7 12.73 -3.65 -8.67
CA GLU A 7 13.72 -3.95 -7.63
C GLU A 7 13.17 -3.71 -6.22
N SER A 8 12.34 -2.68 -6.04
CA SER A 8 11.81 -2.34 -4.74
C SER A 8 10.39 -1.80 -4.83
N ILE A 9 9.61 -2.07 -3.78
CA ILE A 9 8.29 -1.49 -3.59
C ILE A 9 8.22 -0.97 -2.16
N PHE A 10 7.80 0.28 -2.00
CA PHE A 10 7.62 0.90 -0.71
C PHE A 10 6.19 1.43 -0.61
N VAL A 11 5.54 1.11 0.50
CA VAL A 11 4.15 1.49 0.74
C VAL A 11 4.08 2.32 2.02
N ILE A 12 3.49 3.49 1.92
CA ILE A 12 3.22 4.33 3.10
C ILE A 12 1.73 4.36 3.31
N GLY A 13 1.29 3.94 4.50
CA GLY A 13 -0.10 4.03 4.93
C GLY A 13 -0.27 5.10 5.98
N LYS A 14 -1.27 5.96 5.82
CA LYS A 14 -1.71 6.88 6.85
C LYS A 14 -3.05 6.38 7.36
N ARG A 15 -3.22 6.36 8.69
CA ARG A 15 -4.45 5.82 9.32
C ARG A 15 -5.10 6.92 10.16
N TRP A 16 -6.41 7.03 10.03
CA TRP A 16 -7.20 7.96 10.80
C TRP A 16 -8.36 7.21 11.48
N PHE A 17 -8.46 7.36 12.79
CA PHE A 17 -9.56 6.77 13.55
C PHE A 17 -10.70 7.77 13.72
N ASP A 18 -11.88 7.42 13.18
CA ASP A 18 -13.09 8.20 13.33
C ASP A 18 -13.73 7.84 14.68
N LYS A 19 -13.56 8.71 15.66
CA LYS A 19 -14.06 8.49 17.02
C LYS A 19 -15.58 8.50 17.09
N VAL A 20 -16.24 9.22 16.19
CA VAL A 20 -17.69 9.35 16.20
C VAL A 20 -18.34 8.03 15.79
N ASN A 21 -17.84 7.39 14.77
CA ASN A 21 -18.40 6.16 14.23
C ASN A 21 -17.63 4.90 14.63
N GLY A 22 -16.46 5.05 15.25
CA GLY A 22 -15.64 3.92 15.69
C GLY A 22 -14.98 3.17 14.54
N ASN A 23 -14.70 3.83 13.43
CA ASN A 23 -14.10 3.22 12.24
C ASN A 23 -12.71 3.78 11.97
N THR A 24 -11.83 2.93 11.44
CA THR A 24 -10.52 3.38 10.99
C THR A 24 -10.47 3.39 9.46
N TYR A 25 -9.93 4.48 8.93
CA TYR A 25 -9.72 4.64 7.49
C TYR A 25 -8.23 4.84 7.22
N HIS A 26 -7.82 4.55 6.01
CA HIS A 26 -6.43 4.74 5.63
C HIS A 26 -6.32 5.35 4.23
N SER A 27 -5.15 5.93 3.96
CA SER A 27 -4.73 6.29 2.61
C SER A 27 -3.40 5.61 2.33
N VAL A 28 -3.04 5.46 1.07
CA VAL A 28 -1.86 4.70 0.67
C VAL A 28 -1.08 5.48 -0.39
N GLU A 29 0.23 5.52 -0.20
CA GLU A 29 1.16 5.98 -1.24
C GLU A 29 2.02 4.80 -1.64
N ILE A 30 2.10 4.53 -2.95
CA ILE A 30 2.83 3.37 -3.48
C ILE A 30 4.02 3.87 -4.30
N PHE A 31 5.20 3.39 -3.95
CA PHE A 31 6.45 3.74 -4.64
C PHE A 31 7.04 2.49 -5.27
N ILE A 32 7.41 2.58 -6.54
CA ILE A 32 8.14 1.54 -7.25
C ILE A 32 9.49 2.11 -7.65
N ASP A 33 10.56 1.43 -7.21
CA ASP A 33 11.94 1.85 -7.48
C ASP A 33 12.17 3.33 -7.13
N GLY A 34 11.60 3.76 -6.00
CA GLY A 34 11.78 5.12 -5.50
C GLY A 34 10.86 6.18 -6.09
N VAL A 35 9.97 5.81 -7.01
CA VAL A 35 9.06 6.75 -7.67
C VAL A 35 7.63 6.47 -7.24
N MET A 36 6.92 7.50 -6.77
CA MET A 36 5.52 7.34 -6.42
C MET A 36 4.69 7.11 -7.68
N VAL A 37 4.02 5.97 -7.73
CA VAL A 37 3.19 5.59 -8.89
C VAL A 37 1.71 5.73 -8.62
N LYS A 38 1.31 5.78 -7.34
CA LYS A 38 -0.10 5.92 -7.00
C LYS A 38 -0.29 6.44 -5.59
N ASN A 39 -1.30 7.29 -5.43
CA ASN A 39 -1.80 7.73 -4.14
C ASN A 39 -3.28 7.37 -4.10
N ILE A 40 -3.65 6.50 -3.17
CA ILE A 40 -5.05 6.08 -3.00
C ILE A 40 -5.59 6.81 -1.79
N GLY A 41 -6.66 7.55 -1.98
CA GLY A 41 -7.28 8.33 -0.92
C GLY A 41 -8.04 7.48 0.08
N MET A 42 -8.82 8.13 0.93
CA MET A 42 -9.52 7.52 2.06
C MET A 42 -10.21 6.20 1.71
N THR A 43 -9.79 5.14 2.38
CA THR A 43 -10.30 3.78 2.19
C THR A 43 -10.60 3.19 3.56
N TYR A 44 -11.70 2.46 3.69
CA TYR A 44 -12.03 1.81 4.96
C TYR A 44 -11.08 0.64 5.24
N GLY A 45 -10.56 0.57 6.44
CA GLY A 45 -9.72 -0.53 6.89
C GLY A 45 -8.73 -0.09 7.96
N TYR A 46 -8.43 -0.98 8.88
CA TYR A 46 -7.57 -0.74 10.05
C TYR A 46 -6.32 -1.61 10.00
N GLU A 47 -5.40 -1.36 10.92
CA GLU A 47 -4.12 -2.09 11.03
C GLU A 47 -3.37 -2.12 9.71
N ASP A 48 -3.10 -3.29 9.16
CA ASP A 48 -2.31 -3.48 7.95
C ASP A 48 -3.15 -3.50 6.67
N CYS A 49 -4.43 -3.14 6.73
CA CYS A 49 -5.29 -3.11 5.55
C CYS A 49 -4.75 -2.21 4.45
N TYR A 50 -3.94 -1.20 4.79
CA TYR A 50 -3.31 -0.35 3.79
C TYR A 50 -2.39 -1.16 2.86
N ILE A 51 -1.74 -2.22 3.36
CA ILE A 51 -0.91 -3.09 2.54
C ILE A 51 -1.79 -3.86 1.55
N GLN A 52 -2.93 -4.35 2.01
CA GLN A 52 -3.88 -5.05 1.14
C GLN A 52 -4.39 -4.13 0.03
N THR A 53 -4.72 -2.88 0.37
CA THR A 53 -5.14 -1.87 -0.62
C THR A 53 -4.06 -1.66 -1.68
N ALA A 54 -2.81 -1.55 -1.25
CA ALA A 54 -1.68 -1.39 -2.17
C ALA A 54 -1.50 -2.60 -3.06
N MET A 55 -1.59 -3.81 -2.49
CA MET A 55 -1.42 -5.04 -3.27
C MET A 55 -2.52 -5.21 -4.31
N GLU A 56 -3.75 -4.86 -3.99
CA GLU A 56 -4.85 -4.91 -4.94
C GLU A 56 -4.61 -3.98 -6.12
N TRP A 57 -4.15 -2.76 -5.86
CA TRP A 57 -3.83 -1.83 -6.92
C TRP A 57 -2.68 -2.33 -7.80
N LEU A 58 -1.63 -2.84 -7.19
CA LEU A 58 -0.48 -3.40 -7.92
C LEU A 58 -0.90 -4.58 -8.80
N PHE A 59 -1.75 -5.44 -8.27
CA PHE A 59 -2.28 -6.59 -9.02
C PHE A 59 -3.15 -6.14 -10.19
N ASP A 60 -4.09 -5.22 -9.93
CA ASP A 60 -5.01 -4.75 -10.96
C ASP A 60 -4.30 -4.01 -12.10
N ASN A 61 -3.14 -3.44 -11.82
CA ASN A 61 -2.36 -2.70 -12.82
C ASN A 61 -1.19 -3.51 -13.40
N GLY A 62 -1.15 -4.80 -13.13
CA GLY A 62 -0.21 -5.72 -13.76
C GLY A 62 1.22 -5.68 -13.21
N TYR A 63 1.45 -5.03 -12.08
CA TYR A 63 2.79 -4.98 -11.47
C TYR A 63 3.14 -6.26 -10.72
N VAL A 64 2.16 -6.93 -10.15
CA VAL A 64 2.35 -8.20 -9.45
C VAL A 64 1.34 -9.22 -9.96
N THR A 65 1.64 -10.50 -9.80
CA THR A 65 0.77 -11.59 -10.26
C THR A 65 -0.04 -12.22 -9.14
N GLU A 66 0.19 -11.81 -7.91
CA GLU A 66 -0.58 -12.22 -6.73
C GLU A 66 -0.86 -11.00 -5.87
N LYS A 67 -1.98 -11.01 -5.14
CA LYS A 67 -2.30 -9.97 -4.17
C LYS A 67 -2.44 -10.50 -2.75
N TYR A 68 -2.19 -11.79 -2.56
CA TYR A 68 -2.19 -12.43 -1.24
C TYR A 68 -0.77 -12.76 -0.86
N SER A 69 -0.47 -12.82 0.43
CA SER A 69 0.84 -13.17 0.97
C SER A 69 1.98 -12.33 0.38
N PRO A 70 1.94 -11.00 0.56
CA PRO A 70 2.92 -10.10 -0.07
C PRO A 70 4.37 -10.42 0.34
N SER A 71 4.61 -10.75 1.60
CA SER A 71 5.97 -11.05 2.07
C SER A 71 6.59 -12.21 1.30
N ARG A 72 5.83 -13.28 1.10
CA ARG A 72 6.29 -14.45 0.36
C ARG A 72 6.50 -14.11 -1.11
N TYR A 73 5.54 -13.42 -1.71
CA TYR A 73 5.60 -13.06 -3.13
C TYR A 73 6.85 -12.24 -3.44
N PHE A 74 7.09 -11.20 -2.66
CA PHE A 74 8.23 -10.32 -2.91
C PHE A 74 9.56 -11.02 -2.67
N ARG A 75 9.63 -11.86 -1.64
CA ARG A 75 10.84 -12.66 -1.38
C ARG A 75 11.15 -13.60 -2.54
N GLU A 76 10.13 -14.31 -3.04
CA GLU A 76 10.31 -15.27 -4.13
C GLU A 76 10.66 -14.58 -5.46
N ASN A 77 10.25 -13.34 -5.64
CA ASN A 77 10.52 -12.59 -6.87
C ASN A 77 11.71 -11.63 -6.76
N GLY A 78 12.43 -11.66 -5.66
CA GLY A 78 13.63 -10.83 -5.48
C GLY A 78 13.34 -9.35 -5.39
N ILE A 79 12.16 -8.96 -4.89
CA ILE A 79 11.75 -7.57 -4.76
C ILE A 79 11.88 -7.16 -3.29
N ASN A 80 12.61 -6.06 -3.04
CA ASN A 80 12.67 -5.48 -1.70
C ASN A 80 11.36 -4.78 -1.39
N PHE A 81 10.65 -5.26 -0.39
CA PHE A 81 9.39 -4.69 0.03
C PHE A 81 9.51 -4.08 1.41
N ASN A 82 9.12 -2.82 1.55
CA ASN A 82 9.07 -2.11 2.82
C ASN A 82 7.74 -1.38 2.93
N SER A 83 7.28 -1.22 4.17
CA SER A 83 6.06 -0.47 4.43
C SER A 83 6.20 0.31 5.73
N ARG A 84 5.48 1.43 5.81
CA ARG A 84 5.37 2.23 7.02
C ARG A 84 3.93 2.67 7.19
N ALA A 85 3.49 2.74 8.45
CA ALA A 85 2.17 3.25 8.78
C ALA A 85 2.32 4.43 9.75
N TYR A 86 1.54 5.46 9.52
CA TYR A 86 1.47 6.63 10.38
C TYR A 86 0.03 6.85 10.81
N ASP A 87 -0.18 7.12 12.08
CA ASP A 87 -1.51 7.50 12.58
C ASP A 87 -1.64 9.01 12.50
N VAL A 88 -2.70 9.49 11.86
CA VAL A 88 -2.99 10.91 11.76
C VAL A 88 -4.22 11.24 12.59
N SER A 89 -4.28 12.45 13.10
CA SER A 89 -5.34 12.85 14.01
C SER A 89 -6.57 13.42 13.31
N ARG A 90 -6.48 13.72 12.02
CA ARG A 90 -7.56 14.35 11.26
C ARG A 90 -7.75 13.67 9.91
N LYS A 91 -9.02 13.57 9.50
CA LYS A 91 -9.40 13.02 8.21
C LYS A 91 -8.67 13.69 7.04
N ARG A 92 -8.50 15.01 7.10
CA ARG A 92 -7.84 15.77 6.02
C ARG A 92 -6.36 15.45 5.87
N ASP A 93 -5.77 14.76 6.84
CA ASP A 93 -4.36 14.41 6.81
C ASP A 93 -4.11 13.04 6.14
N LEU A 94 -5.17 12.36 5.73
CA LEU A 94 -5.06 11.11 4.98
C LEU A 94 -4.50 11.32 3.56
#